data_c3d8c1fdbd1e0d64e1b136422ef65329
#
_entry.id   c3d8c1fdbd1e0d64e1b136422ef65329
#
_cell.length_a   1.000
_cell.length_b   1.000
_cell.length_c   1.000
_cell.angle_alpha   90.00
_cell.angle_beta   90.00
_cell.angle_gamma   90.00
#
_symmetry.space_group_name_H-M   'P 1'
#
loop_
_entity.id
_entity.type
_entity.pdbx_description
1 polymer ?
#
loop_
_entity_poly.entity_id
_entity_poly.type
_entity_poly.pdbx_seq_one_letter_code
_entity_poly.pdbx_strand_id
1 'polypeptide(L)'
;MNNQTATFKTGTTYYTRSIGDHDCIVLFKVIRRTAKSIWVTDWRNSKNTVRRVLKTNRYGETFSDSSWHVSSEDVLPAGGTAELRA
;
A
#
# COMPACT_ATOMS: atom_id res chain seq x y z
N MET A 1 1.25 23.29 14.42
CA MET A 1 1.45 21.91 14.62
C MET A 1 0.86 21.11 13.51
N ASN A 2 1.62 20.26 13.09
CA ASN A 2 1.30 19.58 11.91
C ASN A 2 0.76 18.18 12.20
N ASN A 3 -0.51 17.96 11.93
CA ASN A 3 -1.13 16.67 12.15
C ASN A 3 -1.41 15.97 10.84
N GLN A 4 -0.46 16.09 9.93
CA GLN A 4 -0.63 15.44 8.64
C GLN A 4 -0.68 13.94 8.81
N THR A 5 -1.75 13.35 8.33
CA THR A 5 -1.83 11.90 8.21
C THR A 5 -1.29 11.49 6.85
N ALA A 6 -0.74 10.29 6.78
CA ALA A 6 -0.23 9.76 5.52
C ALA A 6 -1.39 9.51 4.56
N THR A 7 -1.15 9.74 3.28
CA THR A 7 -2.12 9.47 2.23
C THR A 7 -1.46 8.69 1.11
N PHE A 8 -2.25 7.88 0.40
CA PHE A 8 -1.76 7.18 -0.79
C PHE A 8 -1.62 8.19 -1.93
N LYS A 9 -0.49 8.13 -2.62
CA LYS A 9 -0.20 9.03 -3.73
C LYS A 9 -0.13 8.25 -5.04
N THR A 10 -0.79 8.76 -6.07
CA THR A 10 -0.75 8.17 -7.40
C THR A 10 0.70 8.07 -7.88
N GLY A 11 1.05 6.92 -8.47
CA GLY A 11 2.39 6.66 -8.96
C GLY A 11 3.36 6.12 -7.93
N THR A 12 2.96 6.05 -6.67
CA THR A 12 3.80 5.54 -5.59
C THR A 12 3.49 4.06 -5.34
N THR A 13 4.51 3.28 -5.02
CA THR A 13 4.36 1.86 -4.66
C THR A 13 4.43 1.71 -3.15
N TYR A 14 3.50 0.94 -2.62
CA TYR A 14 3.42 0.62 -1.19
C TYR A 14 3.61 -0.88 -1.02
N TYR A 15 4.05 -1.27 0.16
CA TYR A 15 4.30 -2.68 0.45
C TYR A 15 3.54 -3.13 1.69
N THR A 16 3.36 -4.43 1.81
CA THR A 16 2.90 -5.04 3.05
C THR A 16 3.58 -6.40 3.21
N ARG A 17 3.73 -6.82 4.46
CA ARG A 17 4.35 -8.09 4.79
C ARG A 17 3.33 -9.05 5.32
N SER A 18 3.53 -10.33 5.04
CA SER A 18 2.72 -11.37 5.66
C SER A 18 2.99 -11.40 7.17
N ILE A 19 1.93 -11.59 7.95
CA ILE A 19 2.06 -11.70 9.40
C ILE A 19 2.87 -12.94 9.78
N GLY A 20 2.68 -14.03 9.05
CA GLY A 20 3.34 -15.30 9.35
C GLY A 20 4.69 -15.50 8.68
N ASP A 21 5.05 -14.64 7.73
CA ASP A 21 6.28 -14.81 6.95
C ASP A 21 6.82 -13.45 6.56
N HIS A 22 7.86 -13.00 7.24
CA HIS A 22 8.46 -11.69 7.02
C HIS A 22 9.10 -11.55 5.63
N ASP A 23 9.43 -12.66 4.99
CA ASP A 23 9.99 -12.64 3.65
C ASP A 23 8.93 -12.52 2.56
N CYS A 24 7.68 -12.73 2.90
CA CYS A 24 6.59 -12.60 1.95
C CYS A 24 6.14 -11.14 1.89
N ILE A 25 6.64 -10.41 0.92
CA ILE A 25 6.36 -8.99 0.74
C ILE A 25 5.53 -8.84 -0.52
N VAL A 26 4.43 -8.10 -0.41
CA VAL A 26 3.50 -7.87 -1.52
C VAL A 26 3.52 -6.38 -1.84
N LEU A 27 3.54 -6.04 -3.13
CA LEU A 27 3.63 -4.66 -3.60
C LEU A 27 2.33 -4.23 -4.26
N PHE A 28 1.95 -2.98 -4.01
CA PHE A 28 0.79 -2.35 -4.62
C PHE A 28 1.19 -0.97 -5.14
N LYS A 29 1.08 -0.77 -6.45
CA LYS A 29 1.32 0.54 -7.03
C LYS A 29 0.00 1.24 -7.22
N VAL A 30 -0.09 2.49 -6.78
CA VAL A 30 -1.30 3.29 -6.93
C VAL A 30 -1.37 3.83 -8.35
N ILE A 31 -2.39 3.41 -9.07
CA ILE A 31 -2.61 3.84 -10.44
C ILE A 31 -3.48 5.09 -10.47
N ARG A 32 -4.48 5.13 -9.59
CA ARG A 32 -5.43 6.22 -9.53
C ARG A 32 -6.12 6.22 -8.18
N ARG A 33 -6.67 7.35 -7.78
CA ARG A 33 -7.46 7.42 -6.55
C ARG A 33 -8.51 8.51 -6.64
N THR A 34 -9.53 8.37 -5.79
CA THR A 34 -10.48 9.44 -5.45
C THR A 34 -10.39 9.67 -3.94
N ALA A 35 -11.28 10.51 -3.39
CA ALA A 35 -11.28 10.79 -1.96
C ALA A 35 -11.49 9.53 -1.10
N LYS A 36 -12.24 8.55 -1.61
CA LYS A 36 -12.64 7.38 -0.81
C LYS A 36 -12.27 6.05 -1.44
N SER A 37 -11.70 6.04 -2.61
CA SER A 37 -11.37 4.81 -3.33
C SER A 37 -9.99 4.91 -3.93
N ILE A 38 -9.38 3.75 -4.15
CA ILE A 38 -8.05 3.65 -4.71
C ILE A 38 -8.01 2.51 -5.72
N TRP A 39 -7.29 2.72 -6.80
CA TRP A 39 -7.02 1.69 -7.80
C TRP A 39 -5.54 1.37 -7.73
N VAL A 40 -5.24 0.11 -7.45
CA VAL A 40 -3.86 -0.37 -7.29
C VAL A 40 -3.63 -1.58 -8.15
N THR A 41 -2.37 -1.88 -8.44
CA THR A 41 -2.04 -3.11 -9.14
C THR A 41 -2.41 -4.31 -8.28
N ASP A 42 -2.89 -5.37 -8.94
CA ASP A 42 -3.20 -6.63 -8.25
C ASP A 42 -1.86 -7.28 -7.86
N TRP A 43 -1.72 -7.63 -6.58
CA TRP A 43 -0.48 -8.25 -6.10
C TRP A 43 -0.21 -9.61 -6.74
N ARG A 44 -1.24 -10.27 -7.27
CA ARG A 44 -1.09 -11.56 -7.94
C ARG A 44 -0.74 -11.41 -9.42
N ASN A 45 -1.11 -10.28 -10.01
CA ASN A 45 -0.83 -10.01 -11.41
C ASN A 45 -0.80 -8.49 -11.63
N SER A 46 0.42 -7.95 -11.71
CA SER A 46 0.60 -6.49 -11.79
C SER A 46 0.03 -5.87 -13.07
N LYS A 47 -0.35 -6.68 -14.03
CA LYS A 47 -1.04 -6.17 -15.23
C LYS A 47 -2.50 -5.84 -14.98
N ASN A 48 -3.07 -6.35 -13.91
CA ASN A 48 -4.44 -6.08 -13.52
C ASN A 48 -4.48 -4.98 -12.48
N THR A 49 -5.59 -4.25 -12.46
CA THR A 49 -5.83 -3.19 -11.49
C THR A 49 -7.08 -3.54 -10.71
N VAL A 50 -7.05 -3.33 -9.40
CA VAL A 50 -8.19 -3.57 -8.53
C VAL A 50 -8.57 -2.30 -7.82
N ARG A 51 -9.86 -2.13 -7.56
CA ARG A 51 -10.39 -1.00 -6.79
C ARG A 51 -10.59 -1.43 -5.34
N ARG A 52 -10.16 -0.57 -4.42
CA ARG A 52 -10.37 -0.81 -2.99
C ARG A 52 -10.91 0.44 -2.33
N VAL A 53 -11.66 0.27 -1.26
CA VAL A 53 -12.20 1.38 -0.48
C VAL A 53 -11.17 1.83 0.53
N LEU A 54 -10.92 3.14 0.59
CA LEU A 54 -9.99 3.72 1.54
C LEU A 54 -10.64 3.87 2.90
N LYS A 55 -9.86 3.60 3.95
CA LYS A 55 -10.23 3.89 5.33
C LYS A 55 -9.15 4.78 5.92
N THR A 56 -9.52 5.56 6.92
CA THR A 56 -8.58 6.48 7.56
C THR A 56 -8.56 6.20 9.06
N ASN A 57 -7.37 6.14 9.62
CA ASN A 57 -7.19 6.05 11.06
C ASN A 57 -6.20 7.13 11.50
N ARG A 58 -5.76 7.11 12.77
CA ARG A 58 -4.86 8.14 13.29
C ARG A 58 -3.50 8.18 12.57
N TYR A 59 -3.12 7.11 11.91
CA TYR A 59 -1.83 7.00 11.23
C TYR A 59 -1.91 7.34 9.75
N GLY A 60 -3.10 7.42 9.18
CA GLY A 60 -3.28 7.75 7.78
C GLY A 60 -4.28 6.86 7.09
N GLU A 61 -4.22 6.86 5.76
CA GLU A 61 -5.11 6.04 4.94
C GLU A 61 -4.63 4.60 4.90
N THR A 62 -5.58 3.69 4.83
CA THR A 62 -5.32 2.25 4.68
C THR A 62 -6.34 1.65 3.73
N PHE A 63 -6.01 0.48 3.19
CA PHE A 63 -7.00 -0.34 2.50
C PHE A 63 -6.68 -1.81 2.76
N SER A 64 -7.67 -2.67 2.49
CA SER A 64 -7.50 -4.11 2.61
C SER A 64 -7.73 -4.77 1.27
N ASP A 65 -6.93 -5.79 0.97
CA ASP A 65 -7.09 -6.65 -0.21
C ASP A 65 -6.91 -8.09 0.24
N SER A 66 -8.01 -8.85 0.23
CA SER A 66 -8.01 -10.22 0.77
C SER A 66 -7.53 -10.22 2.21
N SER A 67 -6.44 -10.95 2.51
CA SER A 67 -5.86 -10.99 3.85
C SER A 67 -4.86 -9.88 4.12
N TRP A 68 -4.60 -9.04 3.13
CA TRP A 68 -3.55 -8.02 3.23
C TRP A 68 -4.10 -6.70 3.73
N HIS A 69 -3.36 -6.08 4.64
CA HIS A 69 -3.60 -4.71 5.08
C HIS A 69 -2.47 -3.83 4.60
N VAL A 70 -2.81 -2.75 3.91
CA VAL A 70 -1.80 -1.84 3.36
C VAL A 70 -1.99 -0.47 3.99
N SER A 71 -0.89 0.09 4.50
CA SER A 71 -0.89 1.43 5.09
C SER A 71 -0.20 2.41 4.17
N SER A 72 -0.72 3.62 4.09
CA SER A 72 -0.09 4.70 3.33
C SER A 72 1.26 5.14 3.92
N GLU A 73 1.59 4.68 5.12
CA GLU A 73 2.89 4.92 5.72
C GLU A 73 3.97 3.99 5.18
N ASP A 74 3.59 2.87 4.58
CA ASP A 74 4.51 1.83 4.15
C ASP A 74 4.92 2.00 2.69
N VAL A 75 5.60 3.10 2.41
CA VAL A 75 6.12 3.40 1.08
C VAL A 75 7.32 2.51 0.81
N LEU A 76 7.36 1.92 -0.39
CA LEU A 76 8.49 1.09 -0.79
C LEU A 76 9.76 1.93 -0.82
N PRO A 77 10.82 1.52 -0.10
CA PRO A 77 12.06 2.29 -0.08
C PRO A 77 12.78 2.24 -1.44
N ALA A 78 13.72 3.17 -1.63
CA ALA A 78 14.46 3.28 -2.89
C ALA A 78 15.22 2.00 -3.25
N GLY A 79 15.67 1.25 -2.26
CA GLY A 79 16.32 -0.04 -2.46
C GLY A 79 15.38 -1.19 -2.80
N GLY A 80 14.08 -0.91 -2.85
CA GLY A 80 13.08 -1.93 -3.12
C GLY A 80 12.98 -2.97 -2.01
N THR A 81 12.56 -4.17 -2.38
CA THR A 81 12.35 -5.23 -1.39
C THR A 81 13.64 -5.69 -0.72
N ALA A 82 14.80 -5.46 -1.35
CA ALA A 82 16.08 -5.84 -0.75
C ALA A 82 16.33 -5.10 0.56
N GLU A 83 15.98 -3.80 0.63
CA GLU A 83 16.12 -3.03 1.86
C GLU A 83 15.17 -3.52 2.95
N LEU A 84 13.97 -3.94 2.56
CA LEU A 84 12.98 -4.42 3.53
C LEU A 84 13.41 -5.73 4.18
N ARG A 85 14.26 -6.49 3.51
CA ARG A 85 14.74 -7.79 3.99
C ARG A 85 16.06 -7.71 4.74
N ALA A 86 16.67 -6.57 4.70
CA ALA A 86 17.96 -6.35 5.38
C ALA A 86 17.82 -6.19 6.93
#